data_e3f4d1cb491e95a96ca33224538d525a
#
_entry.id   e3f4d1cb491e95a96ca33224538d525a
#
_cell.length_a   1.000
_cell.length_b   1.000
_cell.length_c   1.000
_cell.angle_alpha   90.00
_cell.angle_beta   90.00
_cell.angle_gamma   90.00
#
_symmetry.space_group_name_H-M   'P 1'
#
loop_
_entity.id
_entity.type
_entity.pdbx_description
1 polymer ?
#
loop_
_entity_poly.entity_id
_entity_poly.type
_entity_poly.pdbx_seq_one_letter_code
_entity_poly.pdbx_strand_id
1 'polypeptide(L)'
;VIHRTALVDPTAHIDGDVTVGPYAIIGPHVTVGERCHIAAHAVLERNVKLGQGVKVGYGSVLGNDPQDLKYKGEDTWVEVGDTTVIREYCTINRGTQATGKTSVGQRCFLMSYVHLAHDCHVGNDVIIANAVQMAGHVTIEDRAIISGLVPIHQFVRIGTFSFVGGGSRVNQDVPP
;
A
#
# COMPACT_ATOMS: atom_id res chain seq x y z
N VAL A 1 -18.30 -11.73 3.12
CA VAL A 1 -19.17 -11.30 4.24
C VAL A 1 -18.79 -9.89 4.65
N ILE A 2 -19.72 -8.94 4.59
CA ILE A 2 -19.49 -7.54 5.01
C ILE A 2 -20.15 -7.35 6.38
N HIS A 3 -19.36 -6.88 7.37
CA HIS A 3 -19.89 -6.63 8.72
C HIS A 3 -20.89 -5.46 8.67
N ARG A 4 -21.99 -5.53 9.44
CA ARG A 4 -23.09 -4.54 9.42
C ARG A 4 -22.69 -3.11 9.79
N THR A 5 -21.56 -2.93 10.48
CA THR A 5 -21.03 -1.61 10.86
C THR A 5 -19.97 -1.08 9.90
N ALA A 6 -19.61 -1.84 8.85
CA ALA A 6 -18.75 -1.33 7.81
C ALA A 6 -19.49 -0.29 6.96
N LEU A 7 -18.77 0.74 6.53
CA LEU A 7 -19.29 1.74 5.61
C LEU A 7 -18.76 1.45 4.21
N VAL A 8 -19.66 1.22 3.25
CA VAL A 8 -19.30 0.92 1.87
C VAL A 8 -19.97 1.93 0.95
N ASP A 9 -19.16 2.62 0.15
CA ASP A 9 -19.64 3.57 -0.83
C ASP A 9 -20.39 2.84 -1.97
N PRO A 10 -21.51 3.37 -2.47
CA PRO A 10 -22.27 2.74 -3.56
C PRO A 10 -21.50 2.54 -4.87
N THR A 11 -20.44 3.30 -5.10
CA THR A 11 -19.57 3.17 -6.29
C THR A 11 -18.45 2.15 -6.12
N ALA A 12 -18.28 1.59 -4.91
CA ALA A 12 -17.30 0.53 -4.67
C ALA A 12 -17.75 -0.78 -5.30
N HIS A 13 -16.78 -1.53 -5.84
CA HIS A 13 -16.99 -2.88 -6.37
C HIS A 13 -16.27 -3.89 -5.48
N ILE A 14 -17.03 -4.79 -4.87
CA ILE A 14 -16.52 -5.84 -3.99
C ILE A 14 -16.92 -7.20 -4.56
N ASP A 15 -15.91 -7.99 -4.96
CA ASP A 15 -16.13 -9.31 -5.50
C ASP A 15 -16.67 -10.32 -4.45
N GLY A 16 -17.01 -11.53 -4.90
CA GLY A 16 -17.43 -12.62 -4.03
C GLY A 16 -16.34 -13.02 -3.03
N ASP A 17 -16.72 -13.69 -1.96
CA ASP A 17 -15.82 -14.24 -0.93
C ASP A 17 -14.91 -13.22 -0.21
N VAL A 18 -15.25 -11.93 -0.28
CA VAL A 18 -14.55 -10.88 0.47
C VAL A 18 -15.10 -10.81 1.90
N THR A 19 -14.19 -10.67 2.86
CA THR A 19 -14.52 -10.39 4.26
C THR A 19 -14.16 -8.95 4.60
N VAL A 20 -15.15 -8.17 5.09
CA VAL A 20 -14.96 -6.80 5.57
C VAL A 20 -15.34 -6.74 7.04
N GLY A 21 -14.38 -6.37 7.88
CA GLY A 21 -14.51 -6.30 9.33
C GLY A 21 -15.33 -5.10 9.83
N PRO A 22 -15.62 -5.09 11.13
CA PRO A 22 -16.41 -4.00 11.74
C PRO A 22 -15.69 -2.66 11.62
N TYR A 23 -16.50 -1.62 11.36
CA TYR A 23 -16.04 -0.24 11.24
C TYR A 23 -14.98 0.01 10.16
N ALA A 24 -14.78 -0.92 9.22
CA ALA A 24 -13.99 -0.67 8.03
C ALA A 24 -14.73 0.31 7.11
N ILE A 25 -13.97 1.12 6.38
CA ILE A 25 -14.50 2.09 5.42
C ILE A 25 -13.98 1.72 4.03
N ILE A 26 -14.91 1.53 3.10
CA ILE A 26 -14.63 1.30 1.68
C ILE A 26 -15.21 2.48 0.91
N GLY A 27 -14.36 3.38 0.49
CA GLY A 27 -14.74 4.65 -0.14
C GLY A 27 -15.03 4.53 -1.64
N PRO A 28 -15.24 5.69 -2.31
CA PRO A 28 -15.65 5.72 -3.71
C PRO A 28 -14.58 5.16 -4.66
N HIS A 29 -15.06 4.49 -5.71
CA HIS A 29 -14.25 3.90 -6.78
C HIS A 29 -13.22 2.88 -6.28
N VAL A 30 -13.44 2.28 -5.11
CA VAL A 30 -12.62 1.18 -4.61
C VAL A 30 -13.05 -0.13 -5.28
N THR A 31 -12.07 -0.91 -5.73
CA THR A 31 -12.29 -2.27 -6.25
C THR A 31 -11.55 -3.27 -5.36
N VAL A 32 -12.26 -4.29 -4.87
CA VAL A 32 -11.72 -5.35 -4.01
C VAL A 32 -11.93 -6.70 -4.69
N GLY A 33 -10.84 -7.33 -5.09
CA GLY A 33 -10.86 -8.64 -5.74
C GLY A 33 -11.27 -9.78 -4.80
N GLU A 34 -11.55 -10.94 -5.37
CA GLU A 34 -12.01 -12.12 -4.64
C GLU A 34 -11.10 -12.52 -3.47
N ARG A 35 -11.66 -13.13 -2.45
CA ARG A 35 -10.96 -13.68 -1.28
C ARG A 35 -10.12 -12.68 -0.49
N CYS A 36 -10.36 -11.38 -0.68
CA CYS A 36 -9.72 -10.36 0.13
C CYS A 36 -10.26 -10.35 1.57
N HIS A 37 -9.41 -9.94 2.49
CA HIS A 37 -9.75 -9.74 3.88
C HIS A 37 -9.39 -8.31 4.32
N ILE A 38 -10.40 -7.52 4.63
CA ILE A 38 -10.26 -6.15 5.13
C ILE A 38 -10.58 -6.17 6.62
N ALA A 39 -9.58 -5.96 7.46
CA ALA A 39 -9.74 -6.03 8.91
C ALA A 39 -10.56 -4.87 9.47
N ALA A 40 -10.93 -4.97 10.74
CA ALA A 40 -11.67 -3.90 11.43
C ALA A 40 -10.89 -2.57 11.41
N HIS A 41 -11.62 -1.47 11.27
CA HIS A 41 -11.10 -0.10 11.22
C HIS A 41 -10.11 0.18 10.07
N ALA A 42 -9.94 -0.71 9.12
CA ALA A 42 -9.17 -0.42 7.92
C ALA A 42 -9.96 0.54 7.01
N VAL A 43 -9.24 1.43 6.34
CA VAL A 43 -9.83 2.44 5.45
C VAL A 43 -9.23 2.28 4.05
N LEU A 44 -10.08 2.00 3.09
CA LEU A 44 -9.79 2.16 1.66
C LEU A 44 -10.46 3.46 1.22
N GLU A 45 -9.71 4.57 1.22
CA GLU A 45 -10.29 5.92 1.15
C GLU A 45 -11.00 6.20 -0.17
N ARG A 46 -10.27 6.10 -1.28
CA ARG A 46 -10.81 6.21 -2.64
C ARG A 46 -9.79 5.74 -3.67
N ASN A 47 -10.27 5.36 -4.87
CA ASN A 47 -9.42 4.97 -5.98
C ASN A 47 -8.37 3.93 -5.59
N VAL A 48 -8.78 2.91 -4.85
CA VAL A 48 -7.94 1.78 -4.45
C VAL A 48 -8.37 0.56 -5.23
N LYS A 49 -7.41 -0.13 -5.82
CA LYS A 49 -7.62 -1.41 -6.50
C LYS A 49 -6.81 -2.49 -5.81
N LEU A 50 -7.50 -3.45 -5.22
CA LEU A 50 -6.90 -4.65 -4.64
C LEU A 50 -7.10 -5.85 -5.57
N GLY A 51 -6.03 -6.56 -5.85
CA GLY A 51 -6.08 -7.87 -6.52
C GLY A 51 -6.74 -8.93 -5.66
N GLN A 52 -6.63 -10.19 -6.05
CA GLN A 52 -7.24 -11.30 -5.33
C GLN A 52 -6.46 -11.69 -4.08
N GLY A 53 -7.15 -12.08 -3.02
CA GLY A 53 -6.55 -12.62 -1.80
C GLY A 53 -5.70 -11.63 -1.00
N VAL A 54 -5.82 -10.35 -1.26
CA VAL A 54 -5.12 -9.29 -0.51
C VAL A 54 -5.66 -9.23 0.92
N LYS A 55 -4.76 -9.08 1.89
CA LYS A 55 -5.12 -8.89 3.29
C LYS A 55 -4.72 -7.50 3.75
N VAL A 56 -5.67 -6.73 4.28
CA VAL A 56 -5.43 -5.39 4.83
C VAL A 56 -5.68 -5.43 6.33
N GLY A 57 -4.63 -5.14 7.11
CA GLY A 57 -4.62 -5.21 8.56
C GLY A 57 -5.38 -4.06 9.24
N TYR A 58 -5.59 -4.22 10.54
CA TYR A 58 -6.33 -3.29 11.39
C TYR A 58 -5.78 -1.86 11.29
N GLY A 59 -6.66 -0.88 11.13
CA GLY A 59 -6.31 0.54 11.14
C GLY A 59 -5.41 1.00 9.99
N SER A 60 -5.17 0.17 8.98
CA SER A 60 -4.42 0.57 7.80
C SER A 60 -5.25 1.47 6.91
N VAL A 61 -4.61 2.48 6.30
CA VAL A 61 -5.25 3.48 5.44
C VAL A 61 -4.60 3.46 4.06
N LEU A 62 -5.36 3.07 3.05
CA LEU A 62 -4.95 3.05 1.66
C LEU A 62 -5.76 4.05 0.84
N GLY A 63 -5.12 4.76 -0.06
CA GLY A 63 -5.78 5.67 -0.99
C GLY A 63 -6.01 7.07 -0.44
N ASN A 64 -5.36 7.45 0.64
CA ASN A 64 -5.39 8.82 1.12
C ASN A 64 -4.62 9.77 0.17
N ASP A 65 -4.89 11.05 0.26
CA ASP A 65 -4.25 12.07 -0.57
C ASP A 65 -2.73 12.05 -0.44
N PRO A 66 -2.00 12.32 -1.55
CA PRO A 66 -0.56 12.54 -1.48
C PRO A 66 -0.18 13.61 -0.46
N GLN A 67 0.87 13.35 0.33
CA GLN A 67 1.44 14.35 1.22
C GLN A 67 2.43 15.25 0.43
N ASP A 68 1.93 15.85 -0.65
CA ASP A 68 2.66 16.75 -1.54
C ASP A 68 1.88 18.07 -1.67
N LEU A 69 2.53 19.19 -1.33
CA LEU A 69 1.92 20.52 -1.40
C LEU A 69 1.52 20.93 -2.83
N LYS A 70 2.02 20.25 -3.85
CA LYS A 70 1.66 20.49 -5.25
C LYS A 70 0.39 19.74 -5.67
N TYR A 71 -0.06 18.77 -4.88
CA TYR A 71 -1.25 18.01 -5.18
C TYR A 71 -2.50 18.90 -5.17
N LYS A 72 -3.33 18.81 -6.20
CA LYS A 72 -4.52 19.65 -6.40
C LYS A 72 -5.81 18.85 -6.57
N GLY A 73 -5.80 17.59 -6.14
CA GLY A 73 -6.98 16.72 -6.24
C GLY A 73 -7.05 15.91 -7.53
N GLU A 74 -5.93 15.64 -8.17
CA GLU A 74 -5.85 14.83 -9.39
C GLU A 74 -6.42 13.42 -9.16
N ASP A 75 -7.01 12.86 -10.21
CA ASP A 75 -7.60 11.52 -10.18
C ASP A 75 -6.52 10.45 -10.30
N THR A 76 -5.98 10.05 -9.15
CA THR A 76 -4.86 9.12 -9.04
C THR A 76 -5.23 7.93 -8.16
N TRP A 77 -4.38 6.89 -8.16
CA TRP A 77 -4.75 5.58 -7.66
C TRP A 77 -3.72 4.98 -6.69
N VAL A 78 -4.19 3.97 -5.95
CA VAL A 78 -3.37 2.94 -5.29
C VAL A 78 -3.74 1.60 -5.90
N GLU A 79 -2.74 0.83 -6.33
CA GLU A 79 -2.93 -0.53 -6.82
C GLU A 79 -2.11 -1.52 -5.98
N VAL A 80 -2.73 -2.61 -5.56
CA VAL A 80 -2.08 -3.69 -4.79
C VAL A 80 -2.32 -5.02 -5.50
N GLY A 81 -1.25 -5.72 -5.81
CA GLY A 81 -1.27 -7.01 -6.50
C GLY A 81 -1.72 -8.18 -5.60
N ASP A 82 -1.99 -9.30 -6.26
CA ASP A 82 -2.58 -10.48 -5.66
C ASP A 82 -1.79 -11.03 -4.46
N THR A 83 -2.51 -11.54 -3.48
CA THR A 83 -1.99 -12.24 -2.30
C THR A 83 -1.00 -11.44 -1.44
N THR A 84 -0.92 -10.14 -1.66
CA THR A 84 -0.12 -9.23 -0.83
C THR A 84 -0.78 -9.04 0.54
N VAL A 85 0.06 -9.04 1.57
CA VAL A 85 -0.35 -8.85 2.96
C VAL A 85 0.15 -7.50 3.46
N ILE A 86 -0.77 -6.67 3.88
CA ILE A 86 -0.51 -5.37 4.50
C ILE A 86 -0.94 -5.51 5.97
N ARG A 87 0.00 -5.36 6.89
CA ARG A 87 -0.23 -5.50 8.33
C ARG A 87 -0.87 -4.22 8.89
N GLU A 88 -0.90 -4.14 10.21
CA GLU A 88 -1.62 -3.11 10.95
C GLU A 88 -1.01 -1.72 10.79
N TYR A 89 -1.88 -0.71 10.74
CA TYR A 89 -1.50 0.71 10.76
C TYR A 89 -0.53 1.12 9.64
N CYS A 90 -0.56 0.44 8.51
CA CYS A 90 0.15 0.88 7.32
C CYS A 90 -0.58 2.04 6.65
N THR A 91 0.17 2.91 5.97
CA THR A 91 -0.41 3.98 5.16
C THR A 91 0.17 3.96 3.75
N ILE A 92 -0.69 4.02 2.73
CA ILE A 92 -0.30 4.06 1.32
C ILE A 92 -1.07 5.20 0.65
N ASN A 93 -0.36 6.28 0.31
CA ASN A 93 -0.96 7.42 -0.36
C ASN A 93 -1.13 7.16 -1.86
N ARG A 94 -2.13 7.79 -2.49
CA ARG A 94 -2.29 7.78 -3.95
C ARG A 94 -1.09 8.41 -4.64
N GLY A 95 -0.92 8.12 -5.92
CA GLY A 95 0.05 8.81 -6.76
C GLY A 95 -0.30 10.28 -6.99
N THR A 96 0.63 11.01 -7.58
CA THR A 96 0.39 12.34 -8.13
C THR A 96 0.21 12.27 -9.65
N GLN A 97 0.05 13.42 -10.30
CA GLN A 97 0.01 13.49 -11.75
C GLN A 97 1.28 12.93 -12.42
N ALA A 98 2.39 12.83 -11.68
CA ALA A 98 3.67 12.36 -12.23
C ALA A 98 3.61 10.92 -12.73
N THR A 99 3.00 10.02 -11.97
CA THR A 99 2.85 8.61 -12.35
C THR A 99 1.40 8.12 -12.38
N GLY A 100 0.48 8.88 -11.80
CA GLY A 100 -0.94 8.55 -11.69
C GLY A 100 -1.26 7.53 -10.59
N LYS A 101 -0.26 6.87 -10.00
CA LYS A 101 -0.50 5.85 -8.99
C LYS A 101 0.69 5.55 -8.09
N THR A 102 0.38 5.01 -6.91
CA THR A 102 1.30 4.26 -6.06
C THR A 102 0.96 2.77 -6.22
N SER A 103 1.94 1.90 -6.36
CA SER A 103 1.68 0.49 -6.64
C SER A 103 2.53 -0.45 -5.80
N VAL A 104 1.92 -1.56 -5.39
CA VAL A 104 2.55 -2.69 -4.71
C VAL A 104 2.26 -3.94 -5.53
N GLY A 105 3.28 -4.72 -5.82
CA GLY A 105 3.18 -5.96 -6.58
C GLY A 105 2.49 -7.09 -5.83
N GLN A 106 2.64 -8.30 -6.37
CA GLN A 106 2.03 -9.52 -5.83
C GLN A 106 2.91 -10.15 -4.74
N ARG A 107 2.28 -10.91 -3.83
CA ARG A 107 2.97 -11.71 -2.80
C ARG A 107 3.94 -10.91 -1.93
N CYS A 108 3.67 -9.64 -1.78
CA CYS A 108 4.45 -8.77 -0.89
C CYS A 108 3.99 -8.92 0.57
N PHE A 109 4.89 -8.61 1.48
CA PHE A 109 4.58 -8.58 2.91
C PHE A 109 5.03 -7.25 3.52
N LEU A 110 4.08 -6.37 3.80
CA LEU A 110 4.28 -5.07 4.45
C LEU A 110 3.92 -5.23 5.93
N MET A 111 4.92 -5.13 6.80
CA MET A 111 4.71 -5.25 8.24
C MET A 111 4.11 -3.97 8.85
N SER A 112 3.81 -3.99 10.12
CA SER A 112 3.08 -2.91 10.79
C SER A 112 3.80 -1.57 10.70
N TYR A 113 3.02 -0.50 10.56
CA TYR A 113 3.48 0.90 10.51
C TYR A 113 4.32 1.25 9.27
N VAL A 114 4.29 0.46 8.21
CA VAL A 114 4.95 0.82 6.95
C VAL A 114 4.19 1.97 6.29
N HIS A 115 4.95 2.96 5.79
CA HIS A 115 4.42 4.07 5.01
C HIS A 115 4.98 4.08 3.59
N LEU A 116 4.10 4.10 2.61
CA LEU A 116 4.42 4.39 1.21
C LEU A 116 3.84 5.75 0.83
N ALA A 117 4.72 6.72 0.56
CA ALA A 117 4.30 8.00 0.01
C ALA A 117 3.86 7.85 -1.47
N HIS A 118 3.43 8.95 -2.04
CA HIS A 118 2.94 9.02 -3.41
C HIS A 118 3.97 8.55 -4.46
N ASP A 119 3.47 7.98 -5.54
CA ASP A 119 4.28 7.57 -6.70
C ASP A 119 5.35 6.49 -6.39
N CYS A 120 5.25 5.82 -5.24
CA CYS A 120 6.10 4.67 -4.94
C CYS A 120 5.71 3.47 -5.79
N HIS A 121 6.72 2.69 -6.19
CA HIS A 121 6.53 1.41 -6.86
C HIS A 121 7.26 0.30 -6.12
N VAL A 122 6.53 -0.70 -5.67
CA VAL A 122 7.06 -1.91 -5.04
C VAL A 122 6.79 -3.09 -5.96
N GLY A 123 7.84 -3.81 -6.32
CA GLY A 123 7.78 -5.02 -7.16
C GLY A 123 7.11 -6.20 -6.47
N ASN A 124 7.36 -7.40 -6.99
CA ASN A 124 6.76 -8.63 -6.47
C ASN A 124 7.65 -9.30 -5.42
N ASP A 125 7.03 -10.10 -4.55
CA ASP A 125 7.74 -10.90 -3.54
C ASP A 125 8.63 -10.07 -2.59
N VAL A 126 8.30 -8.80 -2.39
CA VAL A 126 9.05 -7.85 -1.55
C VAL A 126 8.61 -7.97 -0.10
N ILE A 127 9.57 -7.92 0.83
CA ILE A 127 9.33 -7.87 2.26
C ILE A 127 9.76 -6.50 2.79
N ILE A 128 8.85 -5.80 3.44
CA ILE A 128 9.10 -4.50 4.07
C ILE A 128 8.75 -4.63 5.55
N ALA A 129 9.78 -4.56 6.40
CA ALA A 129 9.62 -4.76 7.84
C ALA A 129 9.05 -3.51 8.54
N ASN A 130 8.81 -3.66 9.84
CA ASN A 130 8.09 -2.68 10.64
C ASN A 130 8.66 -1.26 10.55
N ALA A 131 7.75 -0.30 10.43
CA ALA A 131 8.04 1.13 10.46
C ALA A 131 9.05 1.63 9.42
N VAL A 132 9.15 0.96 8.29
CA VAL A 132 9.87 1.49 7.11
C VAL A 132 9.07 2.66 6.56
N GLN A 133 9.75 3.77 6.28
CA GLN A 133 9.15 5.01 5.81
C GLN A 133 9.71 5.38 4.44
N MET A 134 8.90 5.25 3.41
CA MET A 134 9.28 5.56 2.03
C MET A 134 8.79 6.96 1.66
N ALA A 135 9.70 7.84 1.27
CA ALA A 135 9.35 9.11 0.65
C ALA A 135 8.82 8.89 -0.79
N GLY A 136 8.36 9.97 -1.44
CA GLY A 136 7.77 9.86 -2.78
C GLY A 136 8.74 9.33 -3.85
N HIS A 137 8.18 8.68 -4.88
CA HIS A 137 8.90 8.20 -6.06
C HIS A 137 9.97 7.12 -5.78
N VAL A 138 9.91 6.42 -4.66
CA VAL A 138 10.81 5.29 -4.37
C VAL A 138 10.40 4.08 -5.18
N THR A 139 11.38 3.40 -5.77
CA THR A 139 11.19 2.12 -6.45
C THR A 139 11.89 1.01 -5.68
N ILE A 140 11.17 -0.04 -5.32
CA ILE A 140 11.72 -1.28 -4.77
C ILE A 140 11.47 -2.39 -5.79
N GLU A 141 12.53 -3.01 -6.28
CA GLU A 141 12.43 -4.09 -7.26
C GLU A 141 12.08 -5.43 -6.60
N ASP A 142 11.83 -6.44 -7.43
CA ASP A 142 11.35 -7.76 -6.99
C ASP A 142 12.29 -8.41 -5.96
N ARG A 143 11.69 -9.09 -4.99
CA ARG A 143 12.37 -9.90 -3.97
C ARG A 143 13.36 -9.15 -3.09
N ALA A 144 13.32 -7.83 -3.08
CA ALA A 144 14.10 -7.05 -2.12
C ALA A 144 13.53 -7.21 -0.70
N ILE A 145 14.40 -7.11 0.30
CA ILE A 145 14.04 -7.17 1.71
C ILE A 145 14.53 -5.89 2.40
N ILE A 146 13.61 -5.15 2.97
CA ILE A 146 13.89 -3.94 3.73
C ILE A 146 13.62 -4.24 5.20
N SER A 147 14.65 -4.22 6.02
CA SER A 147 14.53 -4.44 7.46
C SER A 147 13.89 -3.24 8.18
N GLY A 148 13.54 -3.42 9.46
CA GLY A 148 12.77 -2.44 10.21
C GLY A 148 13.45 -1.10 10.46
N LEU A 149 12.64 -0.05 10.65
CA LEU A 149 13.08 1.31 11.00
C LEU A 149 14.02 1.94 9.96
N VAL A 150 13.76 1.70 8.68
CA VAL A 150 14.55 2.23 7.57
C VAL A 150 13.80 3.39 6.91
N PRO A 151 14.29 4.64 7.00
CA PRO A 151 13.82 5.73 6.15
C PRO A 151 14.50 5.65 4.77
N ILE A 152 13.70 5.81 3.72
CA ILE A 152 14.16 5.79 2.33
C ILE A 152 13.87 7.14 1.69
N HIS A 153 14.91 7.80 1.19
CA HIS A 153 14.81 9.11 0.56
C HIS A 153 14.06 9.04 -0.77
N GLN A 154 13.44 10.14 -1.16
CA GLN A 154 12.71 10.24 -2.42
C GLN A 154 13.59 9.89 -3.64
N PHE A 155 12.98 9.28 -4.65
CA PHE A 155 13.60 8.85 -5.92
C PHE A 155 14.63 7.73 -5.80
N VAL A 156 14.89 7.19 -4.63
CA VAL A 156 15.80 6.05 -4.45
C VAL A 156 15.24 4.81 -5.14
N ARG A 157 16.14 4.06 -5.77
CA ARG A 157 15.87 2.74 -6.35
C ARG A 157 16.60 1.66 -5.56
N ILE A 158 15.88 0.65 -5.12
CA ILE A 158 16.42 -0.53 -4.45
C ILE A 158 16.28 -1.71 -5.40
N GLY A 159 17.42 -2.29 -5.77
CA GLY A 159 17.52 -3.32 -6.80
C GLY A 159 16.96 -4.67 -6.37
N THR A 160 16.77 -5.53 -7.35
CA THR A 160 16.25 -6.90 -7.19
C THR A 160 17.13 -7.72 -6.23
N PHE A 161 16.51 -8.48 -5.32
CA PHE A 161 17.18 -9.28 -4.29
C PHE A 161 18.03 -8.51 -3.28
N SER A 162 18.02 -7.18 -3.30
CA SER A 162 18.77 -6.40 -2.31
C SER A 162 18.28 -6.66 -0.89
N PHE A 163 19.20 -6.57 0.05
CA PHE A 163 18.90 -6.60 1.48
C PHE A 163 19.35 -5.29 2.15
N VAL A 164 18.40 -4.56 2.75
CA VAL A 164 18.68 -3.34 3.51
C VAL A 164 18.60 -3.64 5.00
N GLY A 165 19.72 -3.48 5.71
CA GLY A 165 19.80 -3.73 7.16
C GLY A 165 18.95 -2.76 7.98
N GLY A 166 18.46 -3.23 9.14
CA GLY A 166 17.61 -2.42 10.02
C GLY A 166 18.27 -1.15 10.53
N GLY A 167 17.50 -0.07 10.63
CA GLY A 167 17.96 1.25 11.08
C GLY A 167 18.88 1.98 10.09
N SER A 168 19.13 1.42 8.90
CA SER A 168 19.90 2.09 7.85
C SER A 168 19.16 3.32 7.32
N ARG A 169 19.90 4.37 6.96
CA ARG A 169 19.34 5.50 6.21
C ARG A 169 19.68 5.33 4.73
N VAL A 170 18.66 5.15 3.90
CA VAL A 170 18.84 4.93 2.46
C VAL A 170 18.63 6.24 1.72
N ASN A 171 19.71 6.89 1.31
CA ASN A 171 19.68 8.18 0.62
C ASN A 171 20.26 8.12 -0.80
N GLN A 172 20.62 6.96 -1.29
CA GLN A 172 21.10 6.69 -2.64
C GLN A 172 20.67 5.29 -3.06
N ASP A 173 20.76 5.01 -4.35
CA ASP A 173 20.36 3.73 -4.90
C ASP A 173 21.14 2.56 -4.31
N VAL A 174 20.45 1.45 -4.15
CA VAL A 174 21.00 0.18 -3.67
C VAL A 174 21.01 -0.79 -4.86
N PRO A 175 22.18 -1.23 -5.33
CA PRO A 175 22.25 -2.18 -6.44
C PRO A 175 21.68 -3.55 -6.05
N PRO A 176 21.37 -4.39 -7.04
CA PRO A 176 20.95 -5.79 -6.82
C PRO A 176 21.98 -6.61 -6.08
#